data_51e72254a6f18e904edb460f9305aa6c
#
_entry.id   51e72254a6f18e904edb460f9305aa6c
#
_cell.length_a   1.000
_cell.length_b   1.000
_cell.length_c   1.000
_cell.angle_alpha   90.00
_cell.angle_beta   90.00
_cell.angle_gamma   90.00
#
_symmetry.space_group_name_H-M   'P 1'
#
loop_
_entity.id
_entity.type
_entity.pdbx_description
1 polymer ?
#
loop_
_entity_poly.entity_id
_entity_poly.type
_entity_poly.pdbx_seq_one_letter_code
_entity_poly.pdbx_strand_id
1 'polypeptide(L)'
;MTDFERKVEEELKKQQEAILKPNIAVVGGTGVGKSSLVNRFFGENFAEIGSGKPITKGMVRYEKEDIPVTIYDTEGYEISSASNGKVNFDEKIKPEIERMNNGELKDQIHLVWYCISITNHRITNYDLENIEYFTKNRMKTAIILTQCDNDEELPDGSGKTANEFKRIIKERFPNIEIFETSAENKDLELDLNKLQEWSYEALDNDSLKQSFISAQKVSLEAKKKEAYKIVKIYTGTTATSAGLNPIPLSDALLIAPQQIAMCMQIAKMFNFDVMGESVQALLKQQVMSLVGKQLATSLTKLIPGIGQIINAAVAGALTFALGSTMIELYSKAYKEYLDTGKLPDWTQVFSSSAFFEIFSKYRDEYKNNK
;
A
#
# COMPACT_ATOMS: atom_id res chain seq x y z
N MET A 1 9.46 5.18 -31.84
CA MET A 1 9.01 5.84 -30.60
C MET A 1 8.94 7.34 -30.85
N THR A 2 7.79 7.93 -30.71
CA THR A 2 7.60 9.39 -30.86
C THR A 2 8.22 10.14 -29.67
N ASP A 3 8.50 11.46 -29.82
CA ASP A 3 8.99 12.28 -28.71
C ASP A 3 8.01 12.27 -27.52
N PHE A 4 6.72 12.18 -27.80
CA PHE A 4 5.67 12.02 -26.79
C PHE A 4 5.80 10.71 -26.02
N GLU A 5 5.91 9.58 -26.72
CA GLU A 5 6.08 8.26 -26.08
C GLU A 5 7.35 8.21 -25.22
N ARG A 6 8.44 8.81 -25.70
CA ARG A 6 9.69 8.92 -24.94
C ARG A 6 9.50 9.69 -23.63
N LYS A 7 8.83 10.84 -23.66
CA LYS A 7 8.53 11.63 -22.44
C LYS A 7 7.65 10.89 -21.46
N VAL A 8 6.66 10.12 -21.95
CA VAL A 8 5.82 9.27 -21.08
C VAL A 8 6.68 8.19 -20.43
N GLU A 9 7.56 7.54 -21.17
CA GLU A 9 8.44 6.51 -20.62
C GLU A 9 9.46 7.04 -19.61
N GLU A 10 10.03 8.20 -19.87
CA GLU A 10 10.92 8.89 -18.93
C GLU A 10 10.20 9.21 -17.62
N GLU A 11 8.96 9.68 -17.67
CA GLU A 11 8.18 9.98 -16.49
C GLU A 11 7.78 8.73 -15.71
N LEU A 12 7.37 7.66 -16.40
CA LEU A 12 7.07 6.36 -15.78
C LEU A 12 8.32 5.74 -15.13
N LYS A 13 9.48 5.87 -15.78
CA LYS A 13 10.75 5.37 -15.22
C LYS A 13 11.15 6.10 -13.95
N LYS A 14 11.03 7.43 -13.92
CA LYS A 14 11.28 8.21 -12.69
C LYS A 14 10.39 7.75 -11.52
N GLN A 15 9.12 7.44 -11.80
CA GLN A 15 8.22 6.91 -10.79
C GLN A 15 8.66 5.53 -10.26
N GLN A 16 9.11 4.64 -11.16
CA GLN A 16 9.57 3.30 -10.76
C GLN A 16 10.84 3.36 -9.90
N GLU A 17 11.78 4.23 -10.24
CA GLU A 17 13.01 4.43 -9.46
C GLU A 17 12.76 5.04 -8.07
N ALA A 18 11.67 5.76 -7.88
CA ALA A 18 11.28 6.38 -6.62
C ALA A 18 10.47 5.47 -5.68
N ILE A 19 10.09 4.26 -6.13
CA ILE A 19 9.28 3.35 -5.32
C ILE A 19 10.14 2.70 -4.24
N LEU A 20 9.83 3.03 -2.98
CA LEU A 20 10.36 2.33 -1.81
C LEU A 20 9.34 1.30 -1.34
N LYS A 21 9.79 0.07 -1.10
CA LYS A 21 8.96 -1.00 -0.53
C LYS A 21 9.16 -1.03 0.98
N PRO A 22 8.09 -1.04 1.81
CA PRO A 22 8.26 -1.23 3.23
C PRO A 22 8.75 -2.65 3.53
N ASN A 23 9.76 -2.72 4.39
CA ASN A 23 10.30 -3.96 4.95
C ASN A 23 9.67 -4.17 6.33
N ILE A 24 8.94 -5.26 6.50
CA ILE A 24 8.24 -5.60 7.74
C ILE A 24 8.86 -6.86 8.32
N ALA A 25 9.44 -6.76 9.51
CA ALA A 25 9.87 -7.94 10.25
C ALA A 25 8.69 -8.51 11.04
N VAL A 26 8.36 -9.77 10.79
CA VAL A 26 7.32 -10.51 11.51
C VAL A 26 8.01 -11.48 12.46
N VAL A 27 7.90 -11.21 13.73
CA VAL A 27 8.66 -11.88 14.81
C VAL A 27 7.70 -12.59 15.77
N GLY A 28 8.11 -13.69 16.35
CA GLY A 28 7.33 -14.45 17.33
C GLY A 28 7.62 -15.93 17.30
N GLY A 29 7.12 -16.66 18.28
CA GLY A 29 7.33 -18.13 18.42
C GLY A 29 6.84 -18.95 17.22
N THR A 30 7.22 -20.22 17.20
CA THR A 30 6.72 -21.18 16.20
C THR A 30 5.21 -21.40 16.41
N GLY A 31 4.45 -21.40 15.31
CA GLY A 31 3.00 -21.70 15.37
C GLY A 31 2.11 -20.56 15.90
N VAL A 32 2.68 -19.37 16.19
CA VAL A 32 1.88 -18.25 16.69
C VAL A 32 1.04 -17.54 15.62
N GLY A 33 0.97 -18.04 14.39
CA GLY A 33 0.11 -17.48 13.34
C GLY A 33 0.73 -16.37 12.50
N LYS A 34 2.07 -16.19 12.48
CA LYS A 34 2.76 -15.18 11.66
C LYS A 34 2.40 -15.23 10.19
N SER A 35 2.58 -16.39 9.56
CA SER A 35 2.29 -16.58 8.13
C SER A 35 0.79 -16.41 7.82
N SER A 36 -0.09 -16.87 8.72
CA SER A 36 -1.54 -16.68 8.57
C SER A 36 -1.92 -15.19 8.61
N LEU A 37 -1.31 -14.40 9.52
CA LEU A 37 -1.49 -12.95 9.58
C LEU A 37 -1.01 -12.25 8.30
N VAL A 38 0.19 -12.58 7.82
CA VAL A 38 0.74 -12.05 6.58
C VAL A 38 -0.17 -12.35 5.39
N ASN A 39 -0.64 -13.59 5.29
CA ASN A 39 -1.55 -14.01 4.22
C ASN A 39 -2.91 -13.31 4.32
N ARG A 40 -3.43 -13.08 5.52
CA ARG A 40 -4.67 -12.32 5.75
C ARG A 40 -4.52 -10.87 5.28
N PHE A 41 -3.36 -10.26 5.54
CA PHE A 41 -3.09 -8.85 5.27
C PHE A 41 -2.79 -8.57 3.79
N PHE A 42 -1.90 -9.39 3.18
CA PHE A 42 -1.38 -9.18 1.83
C PHE A 42 -1.91 -10.16 0.78
N GLY A 43 -2.76 -11.09 1.19
CA GLY A 43 -3.42 -12.07 0.32
C GLY A 43 -2.91 -13.48 0.50
N GLU A 44 -3.80 -14.43 0.18
CA GLU A 44 -3.57 -15.86 0.36
C GLU A 44 -2.27 -16.30 -0.31
N ASN A 45 -1.53 -17.18 0.37
CA ASN A 45 -0.26 -17.76 -0.07
C ASN A 45 0.90 -16.75 -0.27
N PHE A 46 0.87 -15.57 0.37
CA PHE A 46 2.01 -14.67 0.30
C PHE A 46 3.26 -15.31 0.93
N ALA A 47 3.12 -15.92 2.10
CA ALA A 47 4.21 -16.57 2.81
C ALA A 47 4.57 -17.98 2.28
N GLU A 48 3.65 -18.65 1.55
CA GLU A 48 3.87 -20.00 1.02
C GLU A 48 4.45 -20.03 -0.40
N ILE A 49 4.02 -19.10 -1.25
CA ILE A 49 4.37 -19.04 -2.69
C ILE A 49 5.55 -18.09 -2.96
N GLY A 50 5.87 -17.24 -2.02
CA GLY A 50 7.07 -16.43 -2.15
C GLY A 50 8.30 -17.34 -2.22
N SER A 51 9.19 -17.13 -3.17
CA SER A 51 10.52 -17.70 -3.15
C SER A 51 11.24 -17.17 -1.91
N GLY A 52 10.89 -17.69 -0.74
CA GLY A 52 11.50 -17.33 0.53
C GLY A 52 13.00 -17.53 0.42
N LYS A 53 13.74 -16.44 0.28
CA LYS A 53 15.20 -16.49 0.25
C LYS A 53 15.69 -16.42 1.68
N PRO A 54 16.40 -17.43 2.19
CA PRO A 54 17.02 -17.34 3.49
C PRO A 54 18.05 -16.20 3.45
N ILE A 55 17.90 -15.25 4.39
CA ILE A 55 18.86 -14.15 4.57
C ILE A 55 19.95 -14.60 5.53
N THR A 56 19.53 -15.22 6.63
CA THR A 56 20.42 -15.89 7.59
C THR A 56 19.69 -17.10 8.16
N LYS A 57 20.37 -17.95 8.90
CA LYS A 57 19.71 -19.07 9.56
C LYS A 57 18.71 -18.52 10.57
N GLY A 58 17.42 -18.75 10.29
CA GLY A 58 16.31 -18.30 11.12
C GLY A 58 15.61 -17.03 10.64
N MET A 59 15.98 -16.47 9.49
CA MET A 59 15.30 -15.33 8.88
C MET A 59 15.10 -15.54 7.39
N VAL A 60 13.84 -15.50 6.93
CA VAL A 60 13.43 -15.71 5.55
C VAL A 60 12.80 -14.45 5.00
N ARG A 61 13.24 -14.05 3.82
CA ARG A 61 12.67 -12.93 3.08
C ARG A 61 11.63 -13.43 2.09
N TYR A 62 10.42 -12.90 2.20
CA TYR A 62 9.33 -13.09 1.23
C TYR A 62 9.09 -11.79 0.46
N GLU A 63 9.06 -11.90 -0.85
CA GLU A 63 8.80 -10.81 -1.77
C GLU A 63 8.05 -11.36 -2.97
N LYS A 64 7.04 -10.62 -3.44
CA LYS A 64 6.35 -10.88 -4.70
C LYS A 64 6.55 -9.69 -5.63
N GLU A 65 6.69 -9.95 -6.92
CA GLU A 65 6.78 -8.89 -7.93
C GLU A 65 5.58 -7.94 -7.86
N ASP A 66 4.43 -8.51 -7.57
CA ASP A 66 3.12 -7.89 -7.64
C ASP A 66 2.71 -7.15 -6.38
N ILE A 67 3.41 -7.35 -5.27
CA ILE A 67 3.04 -6.80 -3.98
C ILE A 67 4.22 -5.97 -3.46
N PRO A 68 4.10 -4.63 -3.46
CA PRO A 68 5.22 -3.76 -3.13
C PRO A 68 5.49 -3.67 -1.61
N VAL A 69 5.69 -4.83 -0.99
CA VAL A 69 6.12 -5.01 0.40
C VAL A 69 7.11 -6.17 0.47
N THR A 70 8.06 -6.07 1.38
CA THR A 70 8.96 -7.17 1.71
C THR A 70 8.69 -7.63 3.14
N ILE A 71 8.46 -8.91 3.34
CA ILE A 71 8.28 -9.52 4.64
C ILE A 71 9.54 -10.28 5.03
N TYR A 72 10.04 -9.99 6.21
CA TYR A 72 11.11 -10.73 6.86
C TYR A 72 10.50 -11.57 7.96
N ASP A 73 10.22 -12.84 7.66
CA ASP A 73 9.69 -13.79 8.65
C ASP A 73 10.85 -14.42 9.41
N THR A 74 10.79 -14.35 10.72
CA THR A 74 11.75 -15.02 11.58
C THR A 74 11.27 -16.43 11.85
N GLU A 75 12.15 -17.43 11.68
CA GLU A 75 11.86 -18.79 12.19
C GLU A 75 11.47 -18.67 13.66
N GLY A 76 10.30 -19.20 13.99
CA GLY A 76 9.81 -19.17 15.36
C GLY A 76 10.79 -19.83 16.32
N TYR A 77 11.06 -19.19 17.44
CA TYR A 77 11.81 -19.84 18.51
C TYR A 77 10.89 -20.84 19.23
N GLU A 78 11.34 -22.08 19.31
CA GLU A 78 10.62 -23.10 20.07
C GLU A 78 10.82 -22.91 21.56
N ILE A 79 9.72 -22.84 22.31
CA ILE A 79 9.75 -22.72 23.78
C ILE A 79 10.33 -23.99 24.42
N SER A 80 10.18 -25.14 23.73
CA SER A 80 10.66 -26.46 24.23
C SER A 80 12.16 -26.71 24.01
N SER A 81 12.78 -26.02 23.05
CA SER A 81 14.23 -26.10 22.77
C SER A 81 14.94 -24.79 23.16
N ALA A 82 14.70 -24.33 24.38
CA ALA A 82 15.01 -23.01 24.90
C ALA A 82 16.45 -22.50 24.63
N SER A 83 17.42 -23.37 24.42
CA SER A 83 18.80 -22.98 24.11
C SER A 83 19.00 -22.64 22.63
N ASN A 84 18.49 -23.43 21.69
CA ASN A 84 18.78 -23.25 20.26
C ASN A 84 17.98 -22.11 19.62
N GLY A 85 16.73 -21.88 20.02
CA GLY A 85 15.90 -20.78 19.51
C GLY A 85 16.44 -19.42 19.97
N LYS A 86 16.82 -19.27 21.25
CA LYS A 86 17.41 -18.07 21.81
C LYS A 86 18.76 -17.74 21.16
N VAL A 87 19.62 -18.74 20.96
CA VAL A 87 20.92 -18.58 20.29
C VAL A 87 20.74 -18.09 18.85
N ASN A 88 19.76 -18.61 18.10
CA ASN A 88 19.52 -18.18 16.73
C ASN A 88 19.05 -16.72 16.66
N PHE A 89 18.13 -16.31 17.53
CA PHE A 89 17.61 -14.94 17.50
C PHE A 89 18.67 -13.93 17.93
N ASP A 90 19.33 -14.15 19.07
CA ASP A 90 20.31 -13.23 19.61
C ASP A 90 21.60 -13.19 18.80
N GLU A 91 22.09 -14.33 18.31
CA GLU A 91 23.38 -14.42 17.61
C GLU A 91 23.29 -14.18 16.10
N LYS A 92 22.10 -14.34 15.47
CA LYS A 92 21.96 -14.29 14.02
C LYS A 92 20.93 -13.27 13.54
N ILE A 93 19.75 -13.24 14.16
CA ILE A 93 18.67 -12.37 13.69
C ILE A 93 18.89 -10.93 14.13
N LYS A 94 19.18 -10.68 15.41
CA LYS A 94 19.46 -9.32 15.90
C LYS A 94 20.62 -8.64 15.16
N PRO A 95 21.80 -9.27 14.99
CA PRO A 95 22.89 -8.64 14.22
C PRO A 95 22.53 -8.36 12.76
N GLU A 96 21.71 -9.22 12.13
CA GLU A 96 21.26 -8.99 10.75
C GLU A 96 20.31 -7.79 10.67
N ILE A 97 19.36 -7.68 11.60
CA ILE A 97 18.48 -6.52 11.70
C ILE A 97 19.29 -5.23 11.92
N GLU A 98 20.29 -5.26 12.80
CA GLU A 98 21.18 -4.12 13.03
C GLU A 98 21.98 -3.75 11.78
N ARG A 99 22.50 -4.74 11.06
CA ARG A 99 23.18 -4.53 9.77
C ARG A 99 22.26 -3.86 8.75
N MET A 100 21.03 -4.34 8.64
CA MET A 100 20.01 -3.76 7.73
C MET A 100 19.71 -2.32 8.13
N ASN A 101 19.49 -2.04 9.40
CA ASN A 101 19.13 -0.70 9.88
C ASN A 101 20.25 0.34 9.79
N ASN A 102 21.50 -0.11 9.67
CA ASN A 102 22.66 0.74 9.38
C ASN A 102 22.86 0.96 7.86
N GLY A 103 22.06 0.32 7.01
CA GLY A 103 22.09 0.44 5.55
C GLY A 103 21.26 1.61 5.00
N GLU A 104 21.06 1.58 3.68
CA GLU A 104 20.19 2.56 3.00
C GLU A 104 18.72 2.35 3.41
N LEU A 105 17.90 3.42 3.31
CA LEU A 105 16.49 3.38 3.70
C LEU A 105 15.74 2.19 3.09
N LYS A 106 16.00 1.85 1.83
CA LYS A 106 15.37 0.70 1.13
C LYS A 106 15.66 -0.66 1.78
N ASP A 107 16.77 -0.77 2.51
CA ASP A 107 17.23 -2.01 3.13
C ASP A 107 16.85 -2.11 4.62
N GLN A 108 16.45 -1.00 5.25
CA GLN A 108 16.10 -0.95 6.66
C GLN A 108 14.79 -1.68 6.97
N ILE A 109 14.67 -2.22 8.17
CA ILE A 109 13.38 -2.70 8.71
C ILE A 109 12.56 -1.49 9.13
N HIS A 110 11.44 -1.27 8.46
CA HIS A 110 10.56 -0.11 8.70
C HIS A 110 9.56 -0.36 9.82
N LEU A 111 9.04 -1.60 9.91
CA LEU A 111 8.04 -2.00 10.90
C LEU A 111 8.41 -3.35 11.52
N VAL A 112 8.08 -3.53 12.78
CA VAL A 112 8.16 -4.81 13.48
C VAL A 112 6.77 -5.22 13.95
N TRP A 113 6.28 -6.34 13.48
CA TRP A 113 5.06 -7.02 13.93
C TRP A 113 5.45 -8.17 14.85
N TYR A 114 5.38 -7.94 16.16
CA TYR A 114 5.71 -8.95 17.15
C TYR A 114 4.47 -9.75 17.51
N CYS A 115 4.40 -10.99 17.05
CA CYS A 115 3.24 -11.87 17.17
C CYS A 115 3.31 -12.72 18.44
N ILE A 116 2.26 -12.71 19.23
CA ILE A 116 2.06 -13.58 20.39
C ILE A 116 0.69 -14.24 20.26
N SER A 117 0.65 -15.57 20.26
CA SER A 117 -0.62 -16.29 20.25
C SER A 117 -1.24 -16.33 21.65
N ILE A 118 -2.51 -16.01 21.76
CA ILE A 118 -3.25 -16.11 23.02
C ILE A 118 -3.43 -17.57 23.45
N THR A 119 -3.39 -18.52 22.50
CA THR A 119 -3.53 -19.96 22.79
C THR A 119 -2.31 -20.55 23.49
N ASN A 120 -1.18 -19.85 23.52
CA ASN A 120 0.00 -20.25 24.31
C ASN A 120 -0.18 -20.06 25.82
N HIS A 121 -1.25 -19.40 26.24
CA HIS A 121 -1.66 -19.15 27.64
C HIS A 121 -0.62 -18.44 28.52
N ARG A 122 0.50 -17.94 27.96
CA ARG A 122 1.51 -17.18 28.69
C ARG A 122 2.39 -16.34 27.78
N ILE A 123 2.81 -15.19 28.28
CA ILE A 123 3.90 -14.40 27.74
C ILE A 123 5.18 -14.85 28.42
N THR A 124 6.22 -15.12 27.67
CA THR A 124 7.51 -15.55 28.22
C THR A 124 8.40 -14.34 28.54
N ASN A 125 9.37 -14.51 29.46
CA ASN A 125 10.38 -13.49 29.69
C ASN A 125 11.16 -13.17 28.42
N TYR A 126 11.33 -14.15 27.54
CA TYR A 126 12.03 -13.99 26.27
C TYR A 126 11.24 -13.11 25.30
N ASP A 127 9.91 -13.20 25.28
CA ASP A 127 9.07 -12.25 24.52
C ASP A 127 9.30 -10.82 25.01
N LEU A 128 9.29 -10.62 26.32
CA LEU A 128 9.50 -9.30 26.92
C LEU A 128 10.92 -8.75 26.65
N GLU A 129 11.96 -9.60 26.69
CA GLU A 129 13.35 -9.22 26.33
C GLU A 129 13.45 -8.80 24.86
N ASN A 130 12.78 -9.50 23.96
CA ASN A 130 12.79 -9.16 22.53
C ASN A 130 11.99 -7.87 22.24
N ILE A 131 10.82 -7.70 22.85
CA ILE A 131 10.06 -6.45 22.75
C ILE A 131 10.91 -5.27 23.24
N GLU A 132 11.61 -5.46 24.36
CA GLU A 132 12.52 -4.44 24.90
C GLU A 132 13.68 -4.11 23.94
N TYR A 133 14.25 -5.12 23.28
CA TYR A 133 15.29 -4.92 22.26
C TYR A 133 14.79 -4.02 21.12
N PHE A 134 13.63 -4.30 20.55
CA PHE A 134 13.08 -3.50 19.45
C PHE A 134 12.74 -2.07 19.89
N THR A 135 12.13 -1.91 21.05
CA THR A 135 11.73 -0.59 21.57
C THR A 135 12.95 0.26 21.97
N LYS A 136 13.97 -0.32 22.59
CA LYS A 136 15.24 0.38 22.90
C LYS A 136 15.99 0.84 21.66
N ASN A 137 15.92 0.07 20.58
CA ASN A 137 16.53 0.44 19.30
C ASN A 137 15.61 1.35 18.46
N ARG A 138 14.54 1.90 19.05
CA ARG A 138 13.60 2.84 18.44
C ARG A 138 12.92 2.32 17.16
N MET A 139 12.81 1.01 17.03
CA MET A 139 12.11 0.39 15.91
C MET A 139 10.59 0.55 16.09
N LYS A 140 9.90 0.88 15.02
CA LYS A 140 8.43 1.00 15.01
C LYS A 140 7.81 -0.37 15.22
N THR A 141 7.44 -0.67 16.46
CA THR A 141 7.04 -2.02 16.91
C THR A 141 5.60 -2.02 17.41
N ALA A 142 4.81 -2.95 16.88
CA ALA A 142 3.49 -3.29 17.41
C ALA A 142 3.48 -4.73 17.92
N ILE A 143 2.73 -4.97 18.98
CA ILE A 143 2.42 -6.31 19.46
C ILE A 143 1.12 -6.77 18.82
N ILE A 144 1.14 -7.97 18.25
CA ILE A 144 -0.04 -8.54 17.61
C ILE A 144 -0.43 -9.81 18.34
N LEU A 145 -1.52 -9.73 19.07
CA LEU A 145 -2.15 -10.88 19.67
C LEU A 145 -2.91 -11.63 18.58
N THR A 146 -2.51 -12.86 18.32
CA THR A 146 -3.07 -13.69 17.25
C THR A 146 -3.98 -14.77 17.81
N GLN A 147 -4.83 -15.35 16.93
CA GLN A 147 -5.78 -16.41 17.28
C GLN A 147 -6.81 -15.98 18.34
N CYS A 148 -7.17 -14.68 18.37
CA CYS A 148 -8.09 -14.12 19.36
C CYS A 148 -9.54 -14.59 19.18
N ASP A 149 -9.86 -15.22 18.07
CA ASP A 149 -11.11 -15.95 17.85
C ASP A 149 -11.27 -17.21 18.76
N ASN A 150 -10.19 -17.63 19.40
CA ASN A 150 -10.18 -18.77 20.34
C ASN A 150 -10.15 -18.32 21.82
N ASP A 151 -10.32 -17.03 22.11
CA ASP A 151 -10.33 -16.54 23.48
C ASP A 151 -11.68 -16.75 24.17
N GLU A 152 -11.64 -16.89 25.49
CA GLU A 152 -12.85 -16.88 26.33
C GLU A 152 -13.41 -15.44 26.38
N GLU A 153 -14.62 -15.25 25.89
CA GLU A 153 -15.29 -13.96 25.87
C GLU A 153 -15.78 -13.56 27.27
N LEU A 154 -15.46 -12.35 27.69
CA LEU A 154 -15.95 -11.74 28.93
C LEU A 154 -17.34 -11.10 28.70
N PRO A 155 -18.09 -10.78 29.79
CA PRO A 155 -19.43 -10.18 29.70
C PRO A 155 -19.48 -8.84 28.93
N ASP A 156 -18.35 -8.15 28.79
CA ASP A 156 -18.21 -6.91 28.04
C ASP A 156 -17.83 -7.12 26.56
N GLY A 157 -17.75 -8.37 26.11
CA GLY A 157 -17.38 -8.76 24.74
C GLY A 157 -15.89 -8.77 24.48
N SER A 158 -15.04 -8.53 25.48
CA SER A 158 -13.58 -8.59 25.34
C SER A 158 -13.03 -9.98 25.63
N GLY A 159 -11.84 -10.29 25.08
CA GLY A 159 -11.16 -11.56 25.33
C GLY A 159 -10.45 -11.57 26.70
N LYS A 160 -10.63 -12.62 27.47
CA LYS A 160 -10.05 -12.79 28.80
C LYS A 160 -8.52 -12.86 28.77
N THR A 161 -7.98 -13.74 27.93
CA THR A 161 -6.53 -13.95 27.80
C THR A 161 -5.87 -12.75 27.13
N ALA A 162 -6.52 -12.17 26.12
CA ALA A 162 -6.03 -10.97 25.44
C ALA A 162 -5.90 -9.79 26.42
N ASN A 163 -6.88 -9.58 27.31
CA ASN A 163 -6.83 -8.54 28.33
C ASN A 163 -5.71 -8.76 29.34
N GLU A 164 -5.50 -10.00 29.79
CA GLU A 164 -4.38 -10.33 30.67
C GLU A 164 -3.03 -10.06 30.00
N PHE A 165 -2.86 -10.47 28.76
CA PHE A 165 -1.63 -10.21 27.99
C PHE A 165 -1.38 -8.72 27.80
N LYS A 166 -2.42 -7.95 27.43
CA LYS A 166 -2.32 -6.49 27.34
C LYS A 166 -1.85 -5.87 28.66
N ARG A 167 -2.40 -6.31 29.80
CA ARG A 167 -1.99 -5.82 31.12
C ARG A 167 -0.51 -6.09 31.38
N ILE A 168 -0.05 -7.33 31.19
CA ILE A 168 1.36 -7.73 31.41
C ILE A 168 2.32 -6.91 30.53
N ILE A 169 1.96 -6.75 29.24
CA ILE A 169 2.81 -6.01 28.29
C ILE A 169 2.84 -4.51 28.66
N LYS A 170 1.67 -3.92 28.93
CA LYS A 170 1.56 -2.48 29.24
C LYS A 170 2.21 -2.09 30.57
N GLU A 171 2.31 -2.99 31.55
CA GLU A 171 3.06 -2.77 32.78
C GLU A 171 4.54 -2.47 32.51
N ARG A 172 5.14 -3.11 31.50
CA ARG A 172 6.55 -2.90 31.13
C ARG A 172 6.73 -1.91 30.00
N PHE A 173 5.79 -1.87 29.06
CA PHE A 173 5.82 -1.04 27.85
C PHE A 173 4.53 -0.22 27.69
N PRO A 174 4.31 0.83 28.49
CA PRO A 174 3.01 1.53 28.55
C PRO A 174 2.58 2.17 27.23
N ASN A 175 3.52 2.55 26.38
CA ASN A 175 3.26 3.26 25.12
C ASN A 175 3.27 2.34 23.88
N ILE A 176 3.45 1.02 24.04
CA ILE A 176 3.46 0.11 22.88
C ILE A 176 2.04 -0.13 22.38
N GLU A 177 1.85 -0.16 21.07
CA GLU A 177 0.55 -0.50 20.50
C GLU A 177 0.34 -2.02 20.48
N ILE A 178 -0.86 -2.44 20.81
CA ILE A 178 -1.25 -3.87 20.88
C ILE A 178 -2.55 -4.05 20.12
N PHE A 179 -2.56 -5.01 19.19
CA PHE A 179 -3.70 -5.30 18.32
C PHE A 179 -4.14 -6.74 18.50
N GLU A 180 -5.43 -6.97 18.64
CA GLU A 180 -6.05 -8.30 18.62
C GLU A 180 -6.38 -8.68 17.19
N THR A 181 -6.01 -9.90 16.78
CA THR A 181 -6.24 -10.36 15.41
C THR A 181 -6.70 -11.82 15.35
N SER A 182 -7.49 -12.11 14.31
CA SER A 182 -7.77 -13.47 13.85
C SER A 182 -7.44 -13.56 12.37
N ALA A 183 -6.69 -14.57 11.97
CA ALA A 183 -6.39 -14.81 10.57
C ALA A 183 -7.32 -15.84 9.92
N GLU A 184 -7.89 -16.74 10.71
CA GLU A 184 -8.73 -17.83 10.22
C GLU A 184 -10.20 -17.42 10.10
N ASN A 185 -10.73 -16.71 11.07
CA ASN A 185 -12.11 -16.21 11.02
C ASN A 185 -12.18 -14.91 10.23
N LYS A 186 -12.59 -15.02 8.94
CA LYS A 186 -12.67 -13.87 8.02
C LYS A 186 -13.79 -12.90 8.36
N ASP A 187 -14.81 -13.34 9.07
CA ASP A 187 -15.94 -12.50 9.50
C ASP A 187 -15.61 -11.67 10.74
N LEU A 188 -14.54 -12.04 11.45
CA LEU A 188 -14.07 -11.34 12.64
C LEU A 188 -12.87 -10.46 12.29
N GLU A 189 -13.11 -9.17 12.07
CA GLU A 189 -12.06 -8.23 11.70
C GLU A 189 -11.18 -7.81 12.87
N LEU A 190 -11.70 -7.82 14.11
CA LEU A 190 -11.00 -7.35 15.31
C LEU A 190 -10.23 -6.04 15.04
N ASP A 191 -8.93 -6.01 15.38
CA ASP A 191 -8.11 -4.81 15.22
C ASP A 191 -7.30 -4.80 13.90
N LEU A 192 -7.64 -5.63 12.89
CA LEU A 192 -6.89 -5.65 11.61
C LEU A 192 -6.85 -4.26 10.94
N ASN A 193 -7.97 -3.55 10.93
CA ASN A 193 -8.04 -2.19 10.36
C ASN A 193 -7.20 -1.20 11.18
N LYS A 194 -7.17 -1.32 12.51
CA LYS A 194 -6.34 -0.47 13.38
C LYS A 194 -4.85 -0.78 13.20
N LEU A 195 -4.47 -2.06 13.06
CA LEU A 195 -3.10 -2.47 12.74
C LEU A 195 -2.66 -1.89 11.40
N GLN A 196 -3.55 -1.90 10.39
CA GLN A 196 -3.31 -1.28 9.10
C GLN A 196 -3.05 0.22 9.25
N GLU A 197 -3.93 0.93 9.95
CA GLU A 197 -3.84 2.36 10.16
C GLU A 197 -2.56 2.73 10.93
N TRP A 198 -2.27 2.03 12.01
CA TRP A 198 -1.03 2.21 12.76
C TRP A 198 0.21 1.95 11.90
N SER A 199 0.24 0.86 11.15
CA SER A 199 1.38 0.53 10.27
C SER A 199 1.60 1.61 9.22
N TYR A 200 0.53 2.15 8.65
CA TYR A 200 0.59 3.26 7.71
C TYR A 200 1.15 4.54 8.37
N GLU A 201 0.62 4.92 9.53
CA GLU A 201 1.07 6.15 10.22
C GLU A 201 2.51 6.04 10.75
N ALA A 202 2.94 4.84 11.14
CA ALA A 202 4.29 4.59 11.61
C ALA A 202 5.36 4.69 10.51
N LEU A 203 4.99 4.60 9.23
CA LEU A 203 5.90 4.82 8.10
C LEU A 203 6.16 6.32 7.92
N ASP A 204 7.42 6.74 7.92
CA ASP A 204 7.82 8.15 7.88
C ASP A 204 7.95 8.71 6.44
N ASN A 205 7.79 7.86 5.41
CA ASN A 205 8.01 8.22 4.01
C ASN A 205 6.76 7.96 3.16
N ASP A 206 6.35 8.95 2.36
CA ASP A 206 5.14 8.84 1.53
C ASP A 206 5.20 7.71 0.49
N SER A 207 6.37 7.43 -0.08
CA SER A 207 6.54 6.30 -1.01
C SER A 207 6.34 4.97 -0.31
N LEU A 208 6.87 4.80 0.92
CA LEU A 208 6.62 3.60 1.74
C LEU A 208 5.14 3.47 2.10
N LYS A 209 4.47 4.58 2.45
CA LYS A 209 3.02 4.62 2.74
C LYS A 209 2.19 4.19 1.53
N GLN A 210 2.46 4.73 0.37
CA GLN A 210 1.78 4.38 -0.87
C GLN A 210 1.98 2.90 -1.22
N SER A 211 3.22 2.40 -1.12
CA SER A 211 3.52 1.00 -1.36
C SER A 211 2.82 0.08 -0.37
N PHE A 212 2.77 0.44 0.91
CA PHE A 212 2.08 -0.33 1.94
C PHE A 212 0.58 -0.47 1.65
N ILE A 213 -0.10 0.63 1.30
CA ILE A 213 -1.53 0.60 0.95
C ILE A 213 -1.77 -0.16 -0.37
N SER A 214 -0.89 0.02 -1.35
CA SER A 214 -0.98 -0.72 -2.62
C SER A 214 -0.86 -2.22 -2.40
N ALA A 215 0.02 -2.67 -1.52
CA ALA A 215 0.23 -4.08 -1.22
C ALA A 215 -0.99 -4.81 -0.65
N GLN A 216 -1.93 -4.08 -0.02
CA GLN A 216 -3.08 -4.68 0.66
C GLN A 216 -4.20 -5.02 -0.30
N LYS A 217 -4.81 -6.21 -0.14
CA LYS A 217 -5.92 -6.64 -1.01
C LYS A 217 -7.28 -6.08 -0.62
N VAL A 218 -7.52 -5.75 0.63
CA VAL A 218 -8.88 -5.63 1.18
C VAL A 218 -9.38 -4.19 1.33
N SER A 219 -8.51 -3.19 1.46
CA SER A 219 -8.96 -1.83 1.81
C SER A 219 -9.17 -0.93 0.59
N LEU A 220 -10.35 -1.03 -0.05
CA LEU A 220 -10.72 -0.17 -1.17
C LEU A 220 -10.73 1.33 -0.78
N GLU A 221 -11.22 1.66 0.40
CA GLU A 221 -11.29 3.06 0.87
C GLU A 221 -9.90 3.65 1.15
N ALA A 222 -8.99 2.86 1.73
CA ALA A 222 -7.60 3.29 1.92
C ALA A 222 -6.91 3.53 0.58
N LYS A 223 -7.10 2.63 -0.41
CA LYS A 223 -6.60 2.80 -1.78
C LYS A 223 -7.12 4.08 -2.43
N LYS A 224 -8.42 4.37 -2.31
CA LYS A 224 -9.00 5.62 -2.82
C LYS A 224 -8.38 6.85 -2.15
N LYS A 225 -8.27 6.85 -0.81
CA LYS A 225 -7.69 7.96 -0.04
C LYS A 225 -6.26 8.27 -0.50
N GLU A 226 -5.42 7.26 -0.69
CA GLU A 226 -4.06 7.43 -1.20
C GLU A 226 -4.03 7.88 -2.67
N ALA A 227 -4.89 7.30 -3.51
CA ALA A 227 -5.01 7.72 -4.91
C ALA A 227 -5.41 9.20 -5.04
N TYR A 228 -6.27 9.72 -4.16
CA TYR A 228 -6.59 11.15 -4.13
C TYR A 228 -5.41 12.03 -3.73
N LYS A 229 -4.46 11.56 -2.90
CA LYS A 229 -3.21 12.29 -2.63
C LYS A 229 -2.36 12.41 -3.90
N ILE A 230 -2.26 11.33 -4.68
CA ILE A 230 -1.58 11.33 -5.98
C ILE A 230 -2.22 12.40 -6.89
N VAL A 231 -3.55 12.39 -7.03
CA VAL A 231 -4.28 13.39 -7.83
C VAL A 231 -3.97 14.81 -7.37
N LYS A 232 -3.95 15.06 -6.06
CA LYS A 232 -3.66 16.38 -5.49
C LYS A 232 -2.26 16.87 -5.84
N ILE A 233 -1.25 16.00 -5.78
CA ILE A 233 0.13 16.32 -6.14
C ILE A 233 0.21 16.72 -7.63
N TYR A 234 -0.32 15.87 -8.52
CA TYR A 234 -0.29 16.14 -9.96
C TYR A 234 -1.12 17.36 -10.36
N THR A 235 -2.26 17.59 -9.72
CA THR A 235 -3.07 18.79 -9.92
C THR A 235 -2.28 20.06 -9.58
N GLY A 236 -1.55 20.06 -8.46
CA GLY A 236 -0.69 21.17 -8.07
C GLY A 236 0.46 21.39 -9.05
N THR A 237 1.14 20.33 -9.46
CA THR A 237 2.29 20.40 -10.39
C THR A 237 1.87 20.90 -11.76
N THR A 238 0.78 20.39 -12.34
CA THR A 238 0.30 20.81 -13.67
C THR A 238 -0.22 22.24 -13.65
N ALA A 239 -0.91 22.65 -12.58
CA ALA A 239 -1.36 24.03 -12.40
C ALA A 239 -0.17 25.00 -12.32
N THR A 240 0.87 24.65 -11.57
CA THR A 240 2.08 25.47 -11.45
C THR A 240 2.80 25.59 -12.79
N SER A 241 2.98 24.50 -13.51
CA SER A 241 3.65 24.50 -14.82
C SER A 241 2.93 25.37 -15.84
N ALA A 242 1.60 25.27 -15.91
CA ALA A 242 0.78 26.07 -16.80
C ALA A 242 0.63 27.55 -16.35
N GLY A 243 0.80 27.82 -15.05
CA GLY A 243 0.78 29.17 -14.50
C GLY A 243 2.04 29.96 -14.79
N LEU A 244 3.19 29.31 -14.80
CA LEU A 244 4.49 29.93 -15.13
C LEU A 244 4.63 30.20 -16.63
N ASN A 245 4.14 29.29 -17.47
CA ASN A 245 4.15 29.42 -18.94
C ASN A 245 2.78 28.98 -19.47
N PRO A 246 1.86 29.91 -19.77
CA PRO A 246 0.59 29.61 -20.39
C PRO A 246 0.79 28.81 -21.68
N ILE A 247 0.18 27.61 -21.74
CA ILE A 247 0.39 26.66 -22.81
C ILE A 247 -0.67 26.90 -23.89
N PRO A 248 -0.29 27.12 -25.18
CA PRO A 248 -1.25 27.13 -26.26
C PRO A 248 -2.02 25.82 -26.33
N LEU A 249 -3.28 25.90 -26.73
CA LEU A 249 -4.14 24.72 -26.85
C LEU A 249 -3.56 23.66 -27.81
N SER A 250 -2.83 24.11 -28.85
CA SER A 250 -2.06 23.25 -29.75
C SER A 250 -0.99 22.42 -29.06
N ASP A 251 -0.46 22.93 -27.93
CA ASP A 251 0.63 22.32 -27.18
C ASP A 251 0.15 21.66 -25.87
N ALA A 252 -1.16 21.42 -25.76
CA ALA A 252 -1.80 20.73 -24.63
C ALA A 252 -1.19 19.35 -24.34
N LEU A 253 -0.56 18.73 -25.36
CA LEU A 253 0.20 17.49 -25.23
C LEU A 253 1.43 17.60 -24.30
N LEU A 254 1.87 18.82 -23.93
CA LEU A 254 3.00 18.99 -23.00
C LEU A 254 2.69 18.55 -21.57
N ILE A 255 1.41 18.61 -21.16
CA ILE A 255 0.98 18.15 -19.83
C ILE A 255 0.55 16.67 -19.82
N ALA A 256 0.30 16.09 -20.99
CA ALA A 256 -0.20 14.73 -21.14
C ALA A 256 0.73 13.65 -20.54
N PRO A 257 2.07 13.72 -20.66
CA PRO A 257 2.96 12.72 -20.03
C PRO A 257 2.75 12.63 -18.51
N GLN A 258 2.63 13.78 -17.82
CA GLN A 258 2.36 13.80 -16.37
C GLN A 258 0.98 13.23 -16.04
N GLN A 259 -0.05 13.54 -16.84
CA GLN A 259 -1.39 12.99 -16.66
C GLN A 259 -1.44 11.48 -16.88
N ILE A 260 -0.73 10.96 -17.88
CA ILE A 260 -0.62 9.51 -18.13
C ILE A 260 0.11 8.85 -16.96
N ALA A 261 1.21 9.44 -16.50
CA ALA A 261 1.97 8.95 -15.35
C ALA A 261 1.09 8.91 -14.09
N MET A 262 0.31 9.95 -13.82
CA MET A 262 -0.69 9.96 -12.75
C MET A 262 -1.69 8.80 -12.86
N CYS A 263 -2.28 8.60 -14.05
CA CYS A 263 -3.25 7.52 -14.27
C CYS A 263 -2.63 6.14 -14.03
N MET A 264 -1.38 5.93 -14.46
CA MET A 264 -0.67 4.67 -14.22
C MET A 264 -0.30 4.49 -12.75
N GLN A 265 0.07 5.56 -12.04
CA GLN A 265 0.32 5.49 -10.60
C GLN A 265 -0.96 5.19 -9.81
N ILE A 266 -2.11 5.72 -10.23
CA ILE A 266 -3.42 5.35 -9.66
C ILE A 266 -3.72 3.87 -9.96
N ALA A 267 -3.46 3.37 -11.17
CA ALA A 267 -3.64 1.96 -11.51
C ALA A 267 -2.82 1.03 -10.60
N LYS A 268 -1.57 1.40 -10.29
CA LYS A 268 -0.72 0.68 -9.33
C LYS A 268 -1.33 0.62 -7.94
N MET A 269 -1.99 1.70 -7.49
CA MET A 269 -2.67 1.73 -6.19
C MET A 269 -3.74 0.64 -6.07
N PHE A 270 -4.37 0.26 -7.20
CA PHE A 270 -5.35 -0.83 -7.29
C PHE A 270 -4.73 -2.16 -7.77
N ASN A 271 -3.40 -2.28 -7.83
CA ASN A 271 -2.65 -3.46 -8.27
C ASN A 271 -2.94 -3.89 -9.72
N PHE A 272 -3.37 -2.97 -10.57
CA PHE A 272 -3.63 -3.29 -11.99
C PHE A 272 -2.38 -3.29 -12.86
N ASP A 273 -1.27 -2.76 -12.39
CA ASP A 273 0.03 -2.79 -13.06
C ASP A 273 0.71 -4.16 -13.01
N VAL A 274 0.30 -5.03 -12.10
CA VAL A 274 0.92 -6.33 -11.81
C VAL A 274 0.19 -7.53 -12.42
N MET A 275 -0.90 -7.26 -13.12
CA MET A 275 -1.71 -8.30 -13.79
C MET A 275 -1.09 -8.84 -15.09
N GLY A 276 0.22 -8.61 -15.27
CA GLY A 276 1.01 -9.08 -16.41
C GLY A 276 1.31 -8.00 -17.46
N GLU A 277 2.42 -8.15 -18.19
CA GLU A 277 2.90 -7.18 -19.17
C GLU A 277 1.84 -6.82 -20.23
N SER A 278 1.05 -7.80 -20.66
CA SER A 278 -0.02 -7.59 -21.65
C SER A 278 -1.12 -6.66 -21.14
N VAL A 279 -1.47 -6.75 -19.86
CA VAL A 279 -2.48 -5.90 -19.21
C VAL A 279 -1.92 -4.49 -19.02
N GLN A 280 -0.67 -4.38 -18.60
CA GLN A 280 0.01 -3.08 -18.48
C GLN A 280 0.07 -2.35 -19.82
N ALA A 281 0.47 -3.05 -20.89
CA ALA A 281 0.53 -2.48 -22.24
C ALA A 281 -0.85 -2.02 -22.73
N LEU A 282 -1.89 -2.84 -22.52
CA LEU A 282 -3.26 -2.49 -22.87
C LEU A 282 -3.75 -1.27 -22.07
N LEU A 283 -3.53 -1.26 -20.75
CA LEU A 283 -3.90 -0.16 -19.88
C LEU A 283 -3.21 1.14 -20.29
N LYS A 284 -1.89 1.10 -20.52
CA LYS A 284 -1.10 2.23 -21.01
C LYS A 284 -1.65 2.75 -22.35
N GLN A 285 -1.94 1.86 -23.29
CA GLN A 285 -2.51 2.22 -24.58
C GLN A 285 -3.87 2.89 -24.46
N GLN A 286 -4.78 2.36 -23.62
CA GLN A 286 -6.10 2.93 -23.41
C GLN A 286 -6.00 4.31 -22.74
N VAL A 287 -5.18 4.46 -21.71
CA VAL A 287 -4.96 5.74 -21.03
C VAL A 287 -4.35 6.76 -21.99
N MET A 288 -3.33 6.38 -22.79
CA MET A 288 -2.73 7.28 -23.79
C MET A 288 -3.75 7.71 -24.85
N SER A 289 -4.56 6.78 -25.37
CA SER A 289 -5.61 7.06 -26.35
C SER A 289 -6.67 8.02 -25.77
N LEU A 290 -7.06 7.80 -24.51
CA LEU A 290 -8.05 8.57 -23.80
C LEU A 290 -7.54 9.99 -23.54
N VAL A 291 -6.36 10.14 -22.97
CA VAL A 291 -5.74 11.44 -22.70
C VAL A 291 -5.48 12.19 -24.01
N GLY A 292 -4.95 11.54 -25.04
CA GLY A 292 -4.69 12.15 -26.33
C GLY A 292 -5.95 12.63 -27.05
N LYS A 293 -7.02 11.81 -27.11
CA LYS A 293 -8.30 12.19 -27.71
C LYS A 293 -9.02 13.30 -26.92
N GLN A 294 -8.95 13.24 -25.60
CA GLN A 294 -9.62 14.18 -24.71
C GLN A 294 -8.98 15.58 -24.81
N LEU A 295 -7.64 15.63 -24.80
CA LEU A 295 -6.93 16.90 -24.97
C LEU A 295 -7.17 17.53 -26.35
N ALA A 296 -7.29 16.71 -27.41
CA ALA A 296 -7.49 17.22 -28.76
C ALA A 296 -8.93 17.67 -29.04
N THR A 297 -9.96 17.01 -28.44
CA THR A 297 -11.38 17.26 -28.84
C THR A 297 -12.21 17.95 -27.77
N SER A 298 -11.83 17.85 -26.51
CA SER A 298 -12.68 18.25 -25.39
C SER A 298 -12.32 19.62 -24.81
N LEU A 299 -11.11 20.10 -25.02
CA LEU A 299 -10.69 21.41 -24.53
C LEU A 299 -11.48 22.54 -25.19
N THR A 300 -11.79 22.41 -26.48
CA THR A 300 -12.59 23.40 -27.23
C THR A 300 -14.09 23.33 -26.91
N LYS A 301 -14.62 22.16 -26.56
CA LYS A 301 -16.05 21.97 -26.28
C LYS A 301 -16.42 22.02 -24.80
N LEU A 302 -15.47 21.65 -23.91
CA LEU A 302 -15.75 21.48 -22.49
C LEU A 302 -15.60 22.76 -21.67
N ILE A 303 -14.99 23.80 -22.20
CA ILE A 303 -14.80 25.09 -21.51
C ILE A 303 -15.16 26.22 -22.46
N PRO A 304 -16.46 26.54 -22.64
CA PRO A 304 -16.88 27.69 -23.42
C PRO A 304 -16.30 28.99 -22.86
N GLY A 305 -15.71 29.82 -23.73
CA GLY A 305 -15.20 31.15 -23.34
C GLY A 305 -13.75 31.19 -22.85
N ILE A 306 -13.03 30.09 -22.80
CA ILE A 306 -11.57 30.14 -22.61
C ILE A 306 -10.91 30.23 -23.98
N GLY A 307 -10.11 31.28 -24.17
CA GLY A 307 -9.31 31.46 -25.39
C GLY A 307 -8.37 30.28 -25.64
N GLN A 308 -7.56 30.34 -26.68
CA GLN A 308 -6.64 29.26 -27.13
C GLN A 308 -5.48 28.96 -26.16
N ILE A 309 -5.62 29.25 -24.85
CA ILE A 309 -4.55 29.12 -23.86
C ILE A 309 -5.03 28.33 -22.66
N ILE A 310 -4.25 27.33 -22.26
CA ILE A 310 -4.42 26.57 -21.01
C ILE A 310 -3.66 27.34 -19.92
N ASN A 311 -4.39 27.85 -18.94
CA ASN A 311 -3.83 28.45 -17.75
C ASN A 311 -3.83 27.49 -16.55
N ALA A 312 -3.26 27.92 -15.42
CA ALA A 312 -3.17 27.12 -14.19
C ALA A 312 -4.51 26.52 -13.73
N ALA A 313 -5.58 27.31 -13.80
CA ALA A 313 -6.91 26.86 -13.35
C ALA A 313 -7.46 25.76 -14.25
N VAL A 314 -7.31 25.89 -15.56
CA VAL A 314 -7.76 24.90 -16.55
C VAL A 314 -6.93 23.61 -16.44
N ALA A 315 -5.60 23.73 -16.40
CA ALA A 315 -4.71 22.58 -16.27
C ALA A 315 -4.99 21.79 -14.98
N GLY A 316 -5.16 22.49 -13.86
CA GLY A 316 -5.53 21.89 -12.59
C GLY A 316 -6.90 21.21 -12.62
N ALA A 317 -7.92 21.85 -13.18
CA ALA A 317 -9.26 21.29 -13.29
C ALA A 317 -9.29 20.01 -14.14
N LEU A 318 -8.58 20.00 -15.26
CA LEU A 318 -8.50 18.83 -16.16
C LEU A 318 -7.76 17.68 -15.49
N THR A 319 -6.64 17.97 -14.82
CA THR A 319 -5.86 16.94 -14.13
C THR A 319 -6.64 16.33 -12.94
N PHE A 320 -7.30 17.19 -12.17
CA PHE A 320 -8.16 16.73 -11.06
C PHE A 320 -9.32 15.85 -11.57
N ALA A 321 -10.05 16.33 -12.59
CA ALA A 321 -11.17 15.58 -13.16
C ALA A 321 -10.72 14.23 -13.75
N LEU A 322 -9.59 14.21 -14.46
CA LEU A 322 -9.02 12.98 -15.01
C LEU A 322 -8.65 11.99 -13.90
N GLY A 323 -7.88 12.44 -12.92
CA GLY A 323 -7.44 11.58 -11.82
C GLY A 323 -8.60 11.03 -11.00
N SER A 324 -9.59 11.87 -10.65
CA SER A 324 -10.81 11.45 -9.92
C SER A 324 -11.65 10.46 -10.73
N THR A 325 -11.75 10.64 -12.04
CA THR A 325 -12.41 9.70 -12.94
C THR A 325 -11.70 8.35 -12.93
N MET A 326 -10.37 8.34 -13.02
CA MET A 326 -9.59 7.11 -12.98
C MET A 326 -9.74 6.38 -11.65
N ILE A 327 -9.76 7.09 -10.51
CA ILE A 327 -10.03 6.50 -9.19
C ILE A 327 -11.40 5.81 -9.17
N GLU A 328 -12.43 6.44 -9.68
CA GLU A 328 -13.78 5.87 -9.70
C GLU A 328 -13.85 4.62 -10.60
N LEU A 329 -13.28 4.69 -11.80
CA LEU A 329 -13.25 3.56 -12.74
C LEU A 329 -12.44 2.38 -12.18
N TYR A 330 -11.23 2.63 -11.67
CA TYR A 330 -10.41 1.60 -11.07
C TYR A 330 -11.03 1.01 -9.79
N SER A 331 -11.70 1.82 -8.99
CA SER A 331 -12.41 1.33 -7.80
C SER A 331 -13.52 0.36 -8.15
N LYS A 332 -14.32 0.65 -9.18
CA LYS A 332 -15.36 -0.25 -9.68
C LYS A 332 -14.77 -1.55 -10.21
N ALA A 333 -13.75 -1.44 -11.05
CA ALA A 333 -13.04 -2.58 -11.62
C ALA A 333 -12.38 -3.47 -10.54
N TYR A 334 -11.79 -2.86 -9.51
CA TYR A 334 -11.16 -3.57 -8.40
C TYR A 334 -12.19 -4.31 -7.55
N LYS A 335 -13.32 -3.69 -7.27
CA LYS A 335 -14.43 -4.33 -6.55
C LYS A 335 -14.95 -5.55 -7.33
N GLU A 336 -15.19 -5.41 -8.64
CA GLU A 336 -15.61 -6.52 -9.49
C GLU A 336 -14.59 -7.66 -9.50
N TYR A 337 -13.29 -7.33 -9.55
CA TYR A 337 -12.22 -8.32 -9.45
C TYR A 337 -12.23 -9.05 -8.10
N LEU A 338 -12.42 -8.35 -6.98
CA LEU A 338 -12.51 -8.98 -5.66
C LEU A 338 -13.73 -9.91 -5.55
N ASP A 339 -14.86 -9.51 -6.14
CA ASP A 339 -16.11 -10.27 -6.08
C ASP A 339 -16.09 -11.51 -7.01
N THR A 340 -15.42 -11.42 -8.15
CA THR A 340 -15.49 -12.44 -9.22
C THR A 340 -14.21 -13.24 -9.44
N GLY A 341 -13.07 -12.72 -8.99
CA GLY A 341 -11.73 -13.25 -9.30
C GLY A 341 -11.31 -13.07 -10.78
N LYS A 342 -12.10 -12.35 -11.59
CA LYS A 342 -11.85 -12.15 -13.03
C LYS A 342 -11.27 -10.77 -13.29
N LEU A 343 -10.31 -10.71 -14.22
CA LEU A 343 -9.76 -9.44 -14.69
C LEU A 343 -10.85 -8.59 -15.36
N PRO A 344 -10.84 -7.26 -15.13
CA PRO A 344 -11.78 -6.35 -15.78
C PRO A 344 -11.65 -6.36 -17.32
N ASP A 345 -12.76 -6.16 -18.00
CA ASP A 345 -12.74 -5.79 -19.43
C ASP A 345 -12.39 -4.29 -19.56
N TRP A 346 -11.13 -3.99 -19.77
CA TRP A 346 -10.65 -2.62 -19.86
C TRP A 346 -11.29 -1.81 -20.99
N THR A 347 -11.74 -2.45 -22.06
CA THR A 347 -12.46 -1.76 -23.15
C THR A 347 -13.81 -1.24 -22.65
N GLN A 348 -14.47 -2.01 -21.83
CA GLN A 348 -15.74 -1.62 -21.21
C GLN A 348 -15.52 -0.59 -20.09
N VAL A 349 -14.53 -0.79 -19.22
CA VAL A 349 -14.17 0.15 -18.13
C VAL A 349 -13.87 1.54 -18.67
N PHE A 350 -13.13 1.64 -19.78
CA PHE A 350 -12.80 2.90 -20.44
C PHE A 350 -13.76 3.28 -21.57
N SER A 351 -14.97 2.76 -21.60
CA SER A 351 -15.96 3.16 -22.59
C SER A 351 -16.18 4.67 -22.55
N SER A 352 -16.28 5.29 -23.73
CA SER A 352 -16.33 6.75 -23.84
C SER A 352 -17.52 7.37 -23.07
N SER A 353 -18.67 6.69 -23.02
CA SER A 353 -19.86 7.19 -22.33
C SER A 353 -19.68 7.26 -20.81
N ALA A 354 -19.23 6.16 -20.18
CA ALA A 354 -18.99 6.11 -18.73
C ALA A 354 -17.90 7.09 -18.31
N PHE A 355 -16.82 7.14 -19.08
CA PHE A 355 -15.74 8.09 -18.81
C PHE A 355 -16.21 9.54 -18.83
N PHE A 356 -16.93 9.96 -19.89
CA PHE A 356 -17.35 11.36 -20.04
C PHE A 356 -18.32 11.81 -18.97
N GLU A 357 -19.22 10.96 -18.55
CA GLU A 357 -20.19 11.24 -17.49
C GLU A 357 -19.43 11.57 -16.17
N ILE A 358 -18.54 10.67 -15.75
CA ILE A 358 -17.77 10.81 -14.52
C ILE A 358 -16.82 12.01 -14.59
N PHE A 359 -16.12 12.16 -15.72
CA PHE A 359 -15.19 13.28 -15.93
C PHE A 359 -15.88 14.64 -15.85
N SER A 360 -17.05 14.78 -16.47
CA SER A 360 -17.82 16.03 -16.43
C SER A 360 -18.27 16.39 -15.02
N LYS A 361 -18.70 15.40 -14.23
CA LYS A 361 -19.05 15.57 -12.82
C LYS A 361 -17.88 16.16 -12.03
N TYR A 362 -16.70 15.52 -12.07
CA TYR A 362 -15.54 15.99 -11.29
C TYR A 362 -14.97 17.32 -11.78
N ARG A 363 -15.03 17.60 -13.07
CA ARG A 363 -14.66 18.91 -13.61
C ARG A 363 -15.54 20.01 -13.03
N ASP A 364 -16.82 19.79 -12.95
CA ASP A 364 -17.78 20.80 -12.47
C ASP A 364 -17.69 20.96 -10.93
N GLU A 365 -17.45 19.88 -10.20
CA GLU A 365 -17.13 19.94 -8.77
C GLU A 365 -15.88 20.79 -8.47
N TYR A 366 -14.81 20.62 -9.23
CA TYR A 366 -13.58 21.43 -9.04
C TYR A 366 -13.80 22.92 -9.27
N LYS A 367 -14.66 23.28 -10.22
CA LYS A 367 -15.02 24.68 -10.50
C LYS A 367 -15.83 25.31 -9.37
N ASN A 368 -16.71 24.55 -8.75
CA ASN A 368 -17.61 25.02 -7.71
C ASN A 368 -16.94 25.15 -6.33
N ASN A 369 -15.81 24.47 -6.11
CA ASN A 369 -15.05 24.47 -4.85
C ASN A 369 -13.87 25.47 -4.85
N LYS A 370 -13.74 26.31 -5.88
CA LYS A 370 -12.82 27.45 -5.98
C LYS A 370 -13.56 28.77 -6.13
#